data_1cd34a086204ff92d6109684b32e4b10
#
_entry.id   1cd34a086204ff92d6109684b32e4b10
#
_cell.length_a   1.000
_cell.length_b   1.000
_cell.length_c   1.000
_cell.angle_alpha   90.00
_cell.angle_beta   90.00
_cell.angle_gamma   90.00
#
_symmetry.space_group_name_H-M   'P 1'
#
loop_
_entity.id
_entity.type
_entity.pdbx_description
1 polymer ?
#
loop_
_entity_poly.entity_id
_entity_poly.type
_entity_poly.pdbx_seq_one_letter_code
_entity_poly.pdbx_strand_id
1 'polypeptide(L)'
;MLTHRIFPFLCIWCFATELAYSQDQSFDNWLQELRDEAVSLGLSPSTLAVLDQLEAPLDRVLELDNSQPEFVQTFSRYVSLRVTPNQISRGIRLMQEHKDLLAEVRQIYGVQPHYLIAFWAVESNYGRNTGGFSVLQALATLAYDPRRAEFFRDQLIIALQIIDAGHIAPEDMSGSWAGAMGQLQFMPNIFSRYGVDGDKDGRVDIWNSLPDIFHSAANFLAQSGWRGDERWGREVMLPSNFDFALSGTRVRKPLEDWRELGVLQVNGNSIPLANMNASVVLPAGATGPAFLVYNNFRTTMIYNPSTFYALTVGHLADRYNGAEPFQRMRDDEQAISVAEVRELQELLNSLGFSSGTPDGRVGRQTRSAIRAYQKKQDLPTDGYASSQLLDAVRALR
;
A
#
# COMPACT_ATOMS: atom_id res chain seq x y z
N MET A 1 -66.58 -14.97 16.91
CA MET A 1 -66.57 -13.83 15.99
C MET A 1 -65.38 -13.00 16.33
N LEU A 2 -64.28 -13.20 15.63
CA LEU A 2 -63.04 -12.38 15.70
C LEU A 2 -62.75 -11.86 14.30
N THR A 3 -62.87 -10.58 14.15
CA THR A 3 -62.65 -9.85 12.90
C THR A 3 -61.16 -9.57 12.72
N HIS A 4 -60.52 -10.15 11.74
CA HIS A 4 -59.13 -9.85 11.31
C HIS A 4 -59.15 -8.56 10.52
N ARG A 5 -58.43 -7.54 11.03
CA ARG A 5 -58.11 -6.32 10.28
C ARG A 5 -56.80 -6.55 9.54
N ILE A 6 -56.85 -6.54 8.21
CA ILE A 6 -55.73 -6.56 7.30
C ILE A 6 -55.21 -5.12 7.16
N PHE A 7 -53.97 -4.87 7.54
CA PHE A 7 -53.25 -3.63 7.21
C PHE A 7 -52.49 -3.82 5.88
N PRO A 8 -52.59 -2.90 4.93
CA PRO A 8 -51.79 -2.99 3.72
C PRO A 8 -50.37 -2.47 3.99
N PHE A 9 -49.39 -3.31 3.69
CA PHE A 9 -47.98 -2.93 3.65
C PHE A 9 -47.76 -2.01 2.44
N LEU A 10 -47.45 -0.76 2.70
CA LEU A 10 -47.04 0.22 1.67
C LEU A 10 -45.54 -0.03 1.41
N CYS A 11 -45.19 -0.71 0.31
CA CYS A 11 -43.83 -0.78 -0.18
C CYS A 11 -43.41 0.60 -0.71
N ILE A 12 -42.61 1.30 0.09
CA ILE A 12 -41.87 2.49 -0.39
C ILE A 12 -40.70 1.94 -1.21
N TRP A 13 -40.81 2.04 -2.53
CA TRP A 13 -39.72 1.89 -3.46
C TRP A 13 -38.83 3.12 -3.31
N CYS A 14 -37.71 2.98 -2.58
CA CYS A 14 -36.59 3.90 -2.71
C CYS A 14 -35.99 3.71 -4.10
N PHE A 15 -36.31 4.66 -5.00
CA PHE A 15 -35.49 4.83 -6.22
C PHE A 15 -34.12 5.33 -5.79
N ALA A 16 -33.16 4.42 -5.71
CA ALA A 16 -31.76 4.77 -5.79
C ALA A 16 -31.54 5.26 -7.24
N THR A 17 -31.46 6.56 -7.43
CA THR A 17 -30.95 7.14 -8.67
C THR A 17 -29.46 6.80 -8.68
N GLU A 18 -29.09 5.71 -9.37
CA GLU A 18 -27.73 5.53 -9.86
C GLU A 18 -27.46 6.74 -10.79
N LEU A 19 -26.63 7.66 -10.33
CA LEU A 19 -26.02 8.67 -11.17
C LEU A 19 -25.12 7.93 -12.16
N ALA A 20 -25.69 7.56 -13.31
CA ALA A 20 -24.91 7.11 -14.46
C ALA A 20 -24.07 8.32 -14.89
N TYR A 21 -22.78 8.28 -14.57
CA TYR A 21 -21.81 9.22 -15.10
C TYR A 21 -21.82 9.07 -16.63
N SER A 22 -22.42 10.05 -17.30
CA SER A 22 -22.43 10.14 -18.75
C SER A 22 -21.01 10.47 -19.24
N GLN A 23 -20.48 9.66 -20.15
CA GLN A 23 -19.17 9.83 -20.80
C GLN A 23 -19.06 11.12 -21.67
N ASP A 24 -20.07 11.99 -21.67
CA ASP A 24 -20.21 13.15 -22.55
C ASP A 24 -20.18 14.51 -21.81
N GLN A 25 -19.89 14.52 -20.49
CA GLN A 25 -19.83 15.78 -19.72
C GLN A 25 -18.47 16.45 -19.96
N SER A 26 -18.48 17.75 -20.31
CA SER A 26 -17.25 18.53 -20.39
C SER A 26 -16.58 18.68 -19.01
N PHE A 27 -15.27 18.84 -18.97
CA PHE A 27 -14.51 19.06 -17.73
C PHE A 27 -15.04 20.30 -16.98
N ASP A 28 -15.37 21.37 -17.70
CA ASP A 28 -15.92 22.60 -17.09
C ASP A 28 -17.27 22.37 -16.38
N ASN A 29 -18.18 21.59 -16.98
CA ASN A 29 -19.44 21.26 -16.34
C ASN A 29 -19.22 20.38 -15.09
N TRP A 30 -18.32 19.39 -15.18
CA TRP A 30 -17.93 18.55 -14.06
C TRP A 30 -17.31 19.38 -12.91
N LEU A 31 -16.45 20.35 -13.26
CA LEU A 31 -15.83 21.25 -12.30
C LEU A 31 -16.86 22.16 -11.62
N GLN A 32 -17.90 22.59 -12.34
CA GLN A 32 -19.00 23.35 -11.75
C GLN A 32 -19.79 22.50 -10.73
N GLU A 33 -20.08 21.24 -11.03
CA GLU A 33 -20.72 20.33 -10.07
C GLU A 33 -19.87 20.10 -8.82
N LEU A 34 -18.54 19.96 -8.98
CA LEU A 34 -17.60 19.88 -7.87
C LEU A 34 -17.61 21.15 -7.02
N ARG A 35 -17.70 22.32 -7.66
CA ARG A 35 -17.80 23.61 -6.98
C ARG A 35 -19.09 23.71 -6.18
N ASP A 36 -20.23 23.32 -6.75
CA ASP A 36 -21.52 23.34 -6.06
C ASP A 36 -21.53 22.43 -4.84
N GLU A 37 -20.89 21.26 -4.94
CA GLU A 37 -20.66 20.36 -3.80
C GLU A 37 -19.78 21.02 -2.73
N ALA A 38 -18.66 21.61 -3.12
CA ALA A 38 -17.74 22.29 -2.21
C ALA A 38 -18.41 23.48 -1.48
N VAL A 39 -19.28 24.24 -2.18
CA VAL A 39 -20.15 25.28 -1.59
C VAL A 39 -21.09 24.66 -0.56
N SER A 40 -21.75 23.55 -0.88
CA SER A 40 -22.67 22.88 0.03
C SER A 40 -22.00 22.37 1.30
N LEU A 41 -20.71 22.04 1.22
CA LEU A 41 -19.86 21.65 2.35
C LEU A 41 -19.33 22.85 3.15
N GLY A 42 -19.61 24.10 2.73
CA GLY A 42 -19.28 25.32 3.45
C GLY A 42 -17.83 25.79 3.26
N LEU A 43 -17.14 25.37 2.19
CA LEU A 43 -15.77 25.85 1.91
C LEU A 43 -15.78 27.35 1.61
N SER A 44 -14.73 28.05 2.03
CA SER A 44 -14.59 29.49 1.88
C SER A 44 -14.46 29.93 0.41
N PRO A 45 -14.87 31.18 0.08
CA PRO A 45 -14.70 31.70 -1.27
C PRO A 45 -13.26 31.68 -1.77
N SER A 46 -12.28 31.86 -0.89
CA SER A 46 -10.84 31.78 -1.24
C SER A 46 -10.44 30.37 -1.67
N THR A 47 -10.94 29.34 -1.00
CA THR A 47 -10.71 27.94 -1.38
C THR A 47 -11.43 27.60 -2.67
N LEU A 48 -12.66 28.05 -2.85
CA LEU A 48 -13.41 27.85 -4.08
C LEU A 48 -12.74 28.49 -5.31
N ALA A 49 -12.04 29.62 -5.14
CA ALA A 49 -11.28 30.26 -6.21
C ALA A 49 -10.09 29.42 -6.72
N VAL A 50 -9.63 28.43 -5.92
CA VAL A 50 -8.59 27.50 -6.35
C VAL A 50 -9.06 26.61 -7.51
N LEU A 51 -10.36 26.31 -7.57
CA LEU A 51 -10.94 25.52 -8.65
C LEU A 51 -10.84 26.23 -10.01
N ASP A 52 -10.76 27.58 -10.04
CA ASP A 52 -10.60 28.35 -11.28
C ASP A 52 -9.19 28.19 -11.90
N GLN A 53 -8.26 27.64 -11.13
CA GLN A 53 -6.87 27.38 -11.58
C GLN A 53 -6.72 25.95 -12.14
N LEU A 54 -7.74 25.10 -12.01
CA LEU A 54 -7.68 23.74 -12.54
C LEU A 54 -7.93 23.76 -14.06
N GLU A 55 -6.95 23.27 -14.78
CA GLU A 55 -6.98 23.14 -16.22
C GLU A 55 -7.63 21.83 -16.66
N ALA A 56 -7.66 21.57 -17.95
CA ALA A 56 -8.10 20.30 -18.51
C ALA A 56 -7.30 19.10 -17.93
N PRO A 57 -7.86 17.89 -17.93
CA PRO A 57 -7.18 16.71 -17.41
C PRO A 57 -5.78 16.50 -18.00
N LEU A 58 -4.82 16.14 -17.15
CA LEU A 58 -3.42 15.93 -17.57
C LEU A 58 -3.25 14.54 -18.18
N ASP A 59 -2.93 14.45 -19.45
CA ASP A 59 -2.64 13.18 -20.15
C ASP A 59 -1.53 12.40 -19.42
N ARG A 60 -0.51 13.09 -18.91
CA ARG A 60 0.59 12.45 -18.20
C ARG A 60 0.15 11.71 -16.93
N VAL A 61 -0.85 12.21 -16.23
CA VAL A 61 -1.44 11.54 -15.05
C VAL A 61 -2.17 10.27 -15.48
N LEU A 62 -2.96 10.35 -16.55
CA LEU A 62 -3.67 9.19 -17.10
C LEU A 62 -2.71 8.12 -17.65
N GLU A 63 -1.63 8.51 -18.33
CA GLU A 63 -0.58 7.59 -18.75
C GLU A 63 0.05 6.85 -17.57
N LEU A 64 0.41 7.56 -16.50
CA LEU A 64 1.02 6.98 -15.31
C LEU A 64 0.05 6.05 -14.58
N ASP A 65 -1.24 6.39 -14.53
CA ASP A 65 -2.27 5.51 -13.95
C ASP A 65 -2.45 4.21 -14.74
N ASN A 66 -2.25 4.24 -16.05
CA ASN A 66 -2.32 3.07 -16.91
C ASN A 66 -1.04 2.21 -16.90
N SER A 67 0.11 2.80 -16.59
CA SER A 67 1.45 2.20 -16.75
C SER A 67 2.11 1.75 -15.45
N GLN A 68 1.36 1.43 -14.37
CA GLN A 68 1.91 1.12 -13.04
C GLN A 68 3.13 0.17 -13.09
N PRO A 69 4.38 0.67 -12.86
CA PRO A 69 5.61 -0.14 -12.99
C PRO A 69 5.77 -1.20 -11.91
N GLU A 70 5.00 -1.14 -10.82
CA GLU A 70 5.15 -2.03 -9.66
C GLU A 70 4.90 -3.52 -9.98
N PHE A 71 4.25 -3.82 -11.10
CA PHE A 71 3.93 -5.18 -11.52
C PHE A 71 5.02 -5.88 -12.34
N VAL A 72 6.13 -5.20 -12.63
CA VAL A 72 7.21 -5.71 -13.51
C VAL A 72 8.52 -5.94 -12.75
N GLN A 73 8.60 -5.58 -11.46
CA GLN A 73 9.83 -5.75 -10.68
C GLN A 73 9.85 -7.07 -9.91
N THR A 74 11.02 -7.71 -9.89
CA THR A 74 11.28 -8.83 -8.96
C THR A 74 11.47 -8.31 -7.54
N PHE A 75 11.30 -9.20 -6.54
CA PHE A 75 11.53 -8.84 -5.14
C PHE A 75 13.00 -8.42 -4.90
N SER A 76 13.94 -9.17 -5.45
CA SER A 76 15.38 -8.87 -5.33
C SER A 76 15.70 -7.48 -5.89
N ARG A 77 15.17 -7.15 -7.06
CA ARG A 77 15.36 -5.83 -7.68
C ARG A 77 14.71 -4.72 -6.87
N TYR A 78 13.49 -4.95 -6.36
CA TYR A 78 12.77 -3.96 -5.55
C TYR A 78 13.56 -3.58 -4.28
N VAL A 79 14.08 -4.58 -3.56
CA VAL A 79 14.89 -4.39 -2.34
C VAL A 79 16.22 -3.72 -2.67
N SER A 80 16.96 -4.20 -3.69
CA SER A 80 18.30 -3.68 -4.03
C SER A 80 18.31 -2.21 -4.41
N LEU A 81 17.23 -1.71 -5.00
CA LEU A 81 17.08 -0.29 -5.35
C LEU A 81 16.82 0.61 -4.14
N ARG A 82 16.25 0.07 -3.06
CA ARG A 82 15.80 0.84 -1.89
C ARG A 82 16.67 0.64 -0.64
N VAL A 83 17.31 -0.52 -0.51
CA VAL A 83 18.18 -0.84 0.64
C VAL A 83 19.64 -0.80 0.19
N THR A 84 20.13 0.39 -0.08
CA THR A 84 21.51 0.63 -0.52
C THR A 84 22.41 1.07 0.65
N PRO A 85 23.75 0.88 0.56
CA PRO A 85 24.67 1.39 1.58
C PRO A 85 24.49 2.89 1.87
N ASN A 86 24.18 3.69 0.83
CA ASN A 86 23.93 5.13 0.98
C ASN A 86 22.64 5.40 1.76
N GLN A 87 21.56 4.65 1.48
CA GLN A 87 20.30 4.77 2.24
C GLN A 87 20.50 4.38 3.71
N ILE A 88 21.24 3.30 3.96
CA ILE A 88 21.51 2.84 5.32
C ILE A 88 22.32 3.88 6.10
N SER A 89 23.46 4.32 5.57
CA SER A 89 24.33 5.28 6.24
C SER A 89 23.64 6.63 6.49
N ARG A 90 22.80 7.07 5.54
CA ARG A 90 22.01 8.27 5.69
C ARG A 90 20.94 8.14 6.78
N GLY A 91 20.20 7.02 6.79
CA GLY A 91 19.18 6.78 7.81
C GLY A 91 19.76 6.72 9.22
N ILE A 92 20.92 6.06 9.40
CA ILE A 92 21.63 6.04 10.69
C ILE A 92 21.98 7.45 11.15
N ARG A 93 22.54 8.28 10.25
CA ARG A 93 22.87 9.67 10.56
C ARG A 93 21.66 10.49 10.94
N LEU A 94 20.57 10.43 10.15
CA LEU A 94 19.34 11.18 10.42
C LEU A 94 18.67 10.71 11.72
N MET A 95 18.72 9.42 12.03
CA MET A 95 18.21 8.88 13.29
C MET A 95 18.97 9.46 14.49
N GLN A 96 20.28 9.68 14.36
CA GLN A 96 21.10 10.30 15.39
C GLN A 96 20.88 11.82 15.45
N GLU A 97 20.74 12.50 14.32
CA GLU A 97 20.50 13.94 14.21
C GLU A 97 19.17 14.34 14.87
N HIS A 98 18.12 13.53 14.65
CA HIS A 98 16.78 13.79 15.18
C HIS A 98 16.42 12.93 16.40
N LYS A 99 17.43 12.45 17.15
CA LYS A 99 17.24 11.48 18.23
C LYS A 99 16.26 11.94 19.31
N ASP A 100 16.26 13.22 19.66
CA ASP A 100 15.43 13.76 20.74
C ASP A 100 13.96 13.82 20.32
N LEU A 101 13.67 14.31 19.10
CA LEU A 101 12.32 14.29 18.51
C LEU A 101 11.81 12.85 18.34
N LEU A 102 12.64 11.95 17.83
CA LEU A 102 12.26 10.55 17.65
C LEU A 102 12.03 9.82 18.99
N ALA A 103 12.74 10.20 20.05
CA ALA A 103 12.51 9.68 21.39
C ALA A 103 11.19 10.16 21.98
N GLU A 104 10.86 11.46 21.81
CA GLU A 104 9.55 12.03 22.16
C GLU A 104 8.41 11.30 21.45
N VAL A 105 8.49 11.20 20.10
CA VAL A 105 7.48 10.50 19.29
C VAL A 105 7.31 9.04 19.72
N ARG A 106 8.42 8.34 20.01
CA ARG A 106 8.37 6.99 20.55
C ARG A 106 7.66 6.90 21.90
N GLN A 107 7.90 7.86 22.77
CA GLN A 107 7.26 7.91 24.10
C GLN A 107 5.75 8.07 23.98
N ILE A 108 5.28 8.87 23.01
CA ILE A 108 3.85 9.17 22.81
C ILE A 108 3.13 8.03 22.10
N TYR A 109 3.71 7.50 21.00
CA TYR A 109 3.02 6.58 20.10
C TYR A 109 3.52 5.13 20.17
N GLY A 110 4.63 4.87 20.85
CA GLY A 110 5.23 3.53 20.95
C GLY A 110 5.93 3.07 19.67
N VAL A 111 6.08 3.90 18.64
CA VAL A 111 6.74 3.53 17.38
C VAL A 111 8.24 3.74 17.49
N GLN A 112 9.02 2.69 17.19
CA GLN A 112 10.48 2.77 17.32
C GLN A 112 11.09 3.66 16.23
N PRO A 113 12.12 4.48 16.55
CA PRO A 113 12.76 5.44 15.65
C PRO A 113 13.19 4.89 14.29
N HIS A 114 13.81 3.72 14.27
CA HIS A 114 14.32 3.10 13.04
C HIS A 114 13.21 2.77 12.03
N TYR A 115 11.99 2.48 12.47
CA TYR A 115 10.86 2.30 11.55
C TYR A 115 10.39 3.63 10.97
N LEU A 116 10.26 4.69 11.77
CA LEU A 116 9.86 6.02 11.26
C LEU A 116 10.84 6.51 10.18
N ILE A 117 12.13 6.36 10.44
CA ILE A 117 13.18 6.68 9.46
C ILE A 117 13.09 5.80 8.21
N ALA A 118 12.72 4.50 8.35
CA ALA A 118 12.58 3.60 7.20
C ALA A 118 11.35 3.95 6.34
N PHE A 119 10.21 4.29 6.94
CA PHE A 119 9.05 4.83 6.21
C PHE A 119 9.42 6.09 5.45
N TRP A 120 10.03 7.08 6.12
CA TRP A 120 10.46 8.32 5.50
C TRP A 120 11.44 8.11 4.35
N ALA A 121 12.36 7.14 4.49
CA ALA A 121 13.27 6.76 3.42
C ALA A 121 12.56 6.20 2.20
N VAL A 122 11.63 5.26 2.40
CA VAL A 122 10.97 4.54 1.31
C VAL A 122 9.93 5.42 0.61
N GLU A 123 9.21 6.27 1.35
CA GLU A 123 8.20 7.16 0.79
C GLU A 123 8.79 8.32 -0.03
N SER A 124 9.78 9.00 0.51
CA SER A 124 10.23 10.25 -0.09
C SER A 124 11.75 10.41 -0.18
N ASN A 125 12.52 9.33 0.02
CA ASN A 125 13.99 9.42 0.10
C ASN A 125 14.42 10.49 1.12
N TYR A 126 13.81 10.44 2.32
CA TYR A 126 14.02 11.42 3.40
C TYR A 126 13.66 12.85 2.96
N GLY A 127 12.51 13.03 2.39
CA GLY A 127 11.97 14.31 1.95
C GLY A 127 12.54 14.87 0.64
N ARG A 128 13.41 14.12 -0.05
CA ARG A 128 14.00 14.61 -1.32
C ARG A 128 13.13 14.42 -2.53
N ASN A 129 12.20 13.47 -2.48
CA ASN A 129 11.33 13.06 -3.58
C ASN A 129 9.88 13.00 -3.09
N THR A 130 9.23 14.14 -3.02
CA THR A 130 7.83 14.24 -2.58
C THR A 130 6.83 14.19 -3.73
N GLY A 131 7.34 14.19 -4.96
CA GLY A 131 6.55 14.36 -6.19
C GLY A 131 6.63 15.79 -6.72
N GLY A 132 6.22 15.97 -7.97
CA GLY A 132 6.28 17.27 -8.65
C GLY A 132 4.96 17.66 -9.33
N PHE A 133 3.86 16.98 -8.99
CA PHE A 133 2.53 17.30 -9.49
C PHE A 133 1.79 18.20 -8.50
N SER A 134 0.98 19.14 -9.02
CA SER A 134 -0.08 19.73 -8.22
C SER A 134 -1.03 18.62 -7.81
N VAL A 135 -1.21 18.44 -6.50
CA VAL A 135 -2.13 17.42 -5.94
C VAL A 135 -3.55 17.66 -6.41
N LEU A 136 -4.00 18.92 -6.40
CA LEU A 136 -5.34 19.30 -6.84
C LEU A 136 -5.58 18.93 -8.31
N GLN A 137 -4.64 19.29 -9.20
CA GLN A 137 -4.75 19.00 -10.62
C GLN A 137 -4.68 17.49 -10.90
N ALA A 138 -3.81 16.76 -10.20
CA ALA A 138 -3.72 15.30 -10.32
C ALA A 138 -5.03 14.62 -9.88
N LEU A 139 -5.56 15.02 -8.71
CA LEU A 139 -6.82 14.49 -8.19
C LEU A 139 -8.02 14.85 -9.09
N ALA A 140 -8.09 16.08 -9.60
CA ALA A 140 -9.14 16.50 -10.54
C ALA A 140 -9.11 15.65 -11.83
N THR A 141 -7.93 15.40 -12.38
CA THR A 141 -7.73 14.53 -13.55
C THR A 141 -8.27 13.12 -13.30
N LEU A 142 -7.89 12.52 -12.16
CA LEU A 142 -8.29 11.16 -11.80
C LEU A 142 -9.76 11.06 -11.38
N ALA A 143 -10.32 12.13 -10.81
CA ALA A 143 -11.73 12.22 -10.42
C ALA A 143 -12.65 12.40 -11.64
N TYR A 144 -12.15 13.02 -12.70
CA TYR A 144 -12.86 13.14 -13.97
C TYR A 144 -12.83 11.82 -14.77
N ASP A 145 -11.80 10.97 -14.60
CA ASP A 145 -11.74 9.65 -15.24
C ASP A 145 -12.74 8.68 -14.58
N PRO A 146 -13.67 8.06 -15.34
CA PRO A 146 -14.76 7.27 -14.77
C PRO A 146 -14.34 6.01 -14.03
N ARG A 147 -13.12 5.51 -14.21
CA ARG A 147 -12.66 4.24 -13.63
C ARG A 147 -12.61 4.22 -12.09
N ARG A 148 -12.30 5.35 -11.46
CA ARG A 148 -12.20 5.53 -10.00
C ARG A 148 -12.67 6.91 -9.57
N ALA A 149 -13.61 7.50 -10.32
CA ALA A 149 -14.06 8.87 -10.16
C ALA A 149 -14.48 9.21 -8.72
N GLU A 150 -15.33 8.39 -8.12
CA GLU A 150 -15.84 8.61 -6.76
C GLU A 150 -14.72 8.73 -5.73
N PHE A 151 -13.78 7.76 -5.72
CA PHE A 151 -12.67 7.77 -4.78
C PHE A 151 -11.81 9.04 -4.91
N PHE A 152 -11.44 9.43 -6.13
CA PHE A 152 -10.57 10.60 -6.32
C PHE A 152 -11.31 11.91 -6.13
N ARG A 153 -12.65 11.95 -6.39
CA ARG A 153 -13.49 13.10 -6.07
C ARG A 153 -13.50 13.35 -4.56
N ASP A 154 -13.70 12.33 -3.75
CA ASP A 154 -13.61 12.42 -2.29
C ASP A 154 -12.24 12.94 -1.83
N GLN A 155 -11.15 12.41 -2.42
CA GLN A 155 -9.80 12.90 -2.10
C GLN A 155 -9.63 14.38 -2.46
N LEU A 156 -10.17 14.84 -3.59
CA LEU A 156 -10.08 16.23 -4.02
C LEU A 156 -10.86 17.17 -3.08
N ILE A 157 -12.06 16.80 -2.68
CA ILE A 157 -12.83 17.56 -1.69
C ILE A 157 -12.07 17.69 -0.37
N ILE A 158 -11.51 16.59 0.11
CA ILE A 158 -10.71 16.62 1.36
C ILE A 158 -9.45 17.48 1.17
N ALA A 159 -8.78 17.44 0.01
CA ALA A 159 -7.64 18.32 -0.28
C ALA A 159 -8.03 19.80 -0.22
N LEU A 160 -9.21 20.17 -0.74
CA LEU A 160 -9.74 21.52 -0.60
C LEU A 160 -10.03 21.89 0.87
N GLN A 161 -10.55 20.97 1.67
CA GLN A 161 -10.75 21.18 3.11
C GLN A 161 -9.44 21.40 3.87
N ILE A 162 -8.37 20.69 3.49
CA ILE A 162 -7.01 20.88 4.06
C ILE A 162 -6.50 22.30 3.79
N ILE A 163 -6.73 22.82 2.58
CA ILE A 163 -6.38 24.20 2.20
C ILE A 163 -7.25 25.19 2.97
N ASP A 164 -8.56 24.95 3.05
CA ASP A 164 -9.51 25.78 3.75
C ASP A 164 -9.19 25.92 5.24
N ALA A 165 -8.69 24.86 5.84
CA ALA A 165 -8.20 24.84 7.23
C ALA A 165 -6.84 25.56 7.40
N GLY A 166 -6.21 26.03 6.32
CA GLY A 166 -4.95 26.79 6.36
C GLY A 166 -3.69 25.95 6.61
N HIS A 167 -3.76 24.62 6.43
CA HIS A 167 -2.61 23.76 6.62
C HIS A 167 -1.53 23.94 5.55
N ILE A 168 -1.92 24.24 4.31
CA ILE A 168 -1.00 24.45 3.18
C ILE A 168 -1.60 25.46 2.19
N ALA A 169 -0.76 26.24 1.52
CA ALA A 169 -1.20 27.07 0.41
C ALA A 169 -1.45 26.19 -0.85
N PRO A 170 -2.44 26.53 -1.71
CA PRO A 170 -2.76 25.73 -2.88
C PRO A 170 -1.56 25.46 -3.80
N GLU A 171 -0.71 26.47 -4.01
CA GLU A 171 0.48 26.42 -4.85
C GLU A 171 1.58 25.51 -4.28
N ASP A 172 1.61 25.32 -2.95
CA ASP A 172 2.60 24.49 -2.26
C ASP A 172 2.11 23.03 -2.09
N MET A 173 0.82 22.74 -2.37
CA MET A 173 0.27 21.41 -2.25
C MET A 173 0.75 20.50 -3.39
N SER A 174 2.04 20.15 -3.30
CA SER A 174 2.70 19.24 -4.26
C SER A 174 2.74 17.80 -3.77
N GLY A 175 2.77 16.85 -4.73
CA GLY A 175 2.76 15.43 -4.40
C GLY A 175 2.97 14.53 -5.61
N SER A 176 2.54 13.28 -5.48
CA SER A 176 2.60 12.30 -6.56
C SER A 176 1.52 12.53 -7.62
N TRP A 177 1.67 11.89 -8.77
CA TRP A 177 0.66 11.88 -9.83
C TRP A 177 -0.70 11.31 -9.39
N ALA A 178 -0.74 10.54 -8.31
CA ALA A 178 -1.96 9.95 -7.76
C ALA A 178 -2.51 10.72 -6.54
N GLY A 179 -1.98 11.92 -6.25
CA GLY A 179 -2.47 12.78 -5.17
C GLY A 179 -1.92 12.46 -3.78
N ALA A 180 -0.90 11.62 -3.66
CA ALA A 180 -0.20 11.40 -2.40
C ALA A 180 0.71 12.58 -2.06
N MET A 181 0.66 13.07 -0.80
CA MET A 181 1.15 14.38 -0.39
C MET A 181 2.36 14.32 0.53
N GLY A 182 3.25 15.29 0.38
CA GLY A 182 4.34 15.60 1.28
C GLY A 182 5.35 14.46 1.47
N GLN A 183 6.11 14.53 2.55
CA GLN A 183 7.21 13.58 2.80
C GLN A 183 6.74 12.19 3.24
N LEU A 184 5.50 12.06 3.67
CA LEU A 184 4.85 10.80 4.07
C LEU A 184 4.05 10.14 2.95
N GLN A 185 3.86 10.82 1.81
CA GLN A 185 3.01 10.36 0.72
C GLN A 185 1.60 9.97 1.20
N PHE A 186 1.05 10.76 2.12
CA PHE A 186 -0.32 10.57 2.60
C PHE A 186 -1.34 11.01 1.56
N MET A 187 -2.35 10.19 1.34
CA MET A 187 -3.56 10.64 0.65
C MET A 187 -4.29 11.69 1.51
N PRO A 188 -5.09 12.61 0.91
CA PRO A 188 -5.82 13.62 1.67
C PRO A 188 -6.64 13.08 2.84
N ASN A 189 -7.35 11.97 2.66
CA ASN A 189 -8.13 11.34 3.73
C ASN A 189 -7.26 10.78 4.87
N ILE A 190 -6.04 10.34 4.56
CA ILE A 190 -5.07 9.87 5.56
C ILE A 190 -4.52 11.07 6.34
N PHE A 191 -4.19 12.16 5.63
CA PHE A 191 -3.77 13.42 6.27
C PHE A 191 -4.85 13.93 7.22
N SER A 192 -6.10 14.07 6.75
CA SER A 192 -7.21 14.59 7.55
C SER A 192 -7.47 13.75 8.81
N ARG A 193 -7.25 12.44 8.74
CA ARG A 193 -7.50 11.53 9.86
C ARG A 193 -6.33 11.42 10.84
N TYR A 194 -5.10 11.48 10.35
CA TYR A 194 -3.92 11.11 11.13
C TYR A 194 -2.88 12.23 11.24
N GLY A 195 -3.05 13.35 10.53
CA GLY A 195 -2.18 14.51 10.62
C GLY A 195 -2.13 15.05 12.06
N VAL A 196 -0.94 15.42 12.49
CA VAL A 196 -0.68 15.97 13.83
C VAL A 196 0.21 17.20 13.69
N ASP A 197 -0.21 18.29 14.30
CA ASP A 197 0.61 19.48 14.55
C ASP A 197 1.59 19.16 15.69
N GLY A 198 2.78 18.72 15.35
CA GLY A 198 3.79 18.22 16.28
C GLY A 198 4.62 19.32 16.92
N ASP A 199 4.82 20.47 16.25
CA ASP A 199 5.52 21.63 16.79
C ASP A 199 4.58 22.67 17.40
N LYS A 200 3.25 22.47 17.26
CA LYS A 200 2.17 23.29 17.86
C LYS A 200 2.15 24.72 17.33
N ASP A 201 2.46 24.88 16.06
CA ASP A 201 2.40 26.18 15.36
C ASP A 201 0.98 26.53 14.86
N GLY A 202 0.01 25.62 15.02
CA GLY A 202 -1.39 25.75 14.61
C GLY A 202 -1.70 25.16 13.24
N ARG A 203 -0.73 24.54 12.58
CA ARG A 203 -0.88 23.88 11.27
C ARG A 203 -0.33 22.46 11.30
N VAL A 204 -0.70 21.66 10.32
CA VAL A 204 -0.08 20.35 10.06
C VAL A 204 0.69 20.47 8.75
N ASP A 205 2.01 20.52 8.81
CA ASP A 205 2.90 20.63 7.64
C ASP A 205 3.70 19.34 7.42
N ILE A 206 3.14 18.41 6.66
CA ILE A 206 3.86 17.17 6.30
C ILE A 206 4.84 17.34 5.13
N TRP A 207 5.01 18.58 4.62
CA TRP A 207 5.96 18.89 3.55
C TRP A 207 7.30 19.39 4.13
N ASN A 208 7.29 20.19 5.20
CA ASN A 208 8.47 20.89 5.69
C ASN A 208 8.74 20.71 7.19
N SER A 209 7.73 20.48 8.06
CA SER A 209 7.90 20.32 9.49
C SER A 209 8.23 18.86 9.86
N LEU A 210 9.47 18.57 10.28
CA LEU A 210 9.85 17.24 10.76
C LEU A 210 9.08 16.78 12.00
N PRO A 211 8.76 17.66 12.98
CA PRO A 211 7.84 17.30 14.06
C PRO A 211 6.51 16.76 13.53
N ASP A 212 5.84 17.48 12.61
CA ASP A 212 4.55 17.06 12.06
C ASP A 212 4.65 15.76 11.28
N ILE A 213 5.72 15.63 10.50
CA ILE A 213 6.00 14.42 9.71
C ILE A 213 6.10 13.20 10.63
N PHE A 214 6.94 13.24 11.68
CA PHE A 214 7.15 12.08 12.53
C PHE A 214 5.97 11.82 13.48
N HIS A 215 5.31 12.86 14.01
CA HIS A 215 4.10 12.71 14.81
C HIS A 215 2.95 12.13 13.98
N SER A 216 2.73 12.62 12.76
CA SER A 216 1.68 12.09 11.86
C SER A 216 1.93 10.66 11.45
N ALA A 217 3.18 10.31 11.06
CA ALA A 217 3.54 8.93 10.72
C ALA A 217 3.35 7.99 11.89
N ALA A 218 3.80 8.37 13.09
CA ALA A 218 3.68 7.57 14.29
C ALA A 218 2.22 7.42 14.74
N ASN A 219 1.42 8.49 14.64
CA ASN A 219 0.00 8.47 14.93
C ASN A 219 -0.75 7.50 14.00
N PHE A 220 -0.48 7.55 12.68
CA PHE A 220 -1.02 6.58 11.73
C PHE A 220 -0.69 5.14 12.13
N LEU A 221 0.57 4.84 12.39
CA LEU A 221 1.03 3.49 12.73
C LEU A 221 0.41 3.01 14.05
N ALA A 222 0.40 3.84 15.09
CA ALA A 222 -0.18 3.51 16.39
C ALA A 222 -1.68 3.21 16.28
N GLN A 223 -2.45 4.07 15.62
CA GLN A 223 -3.88 3.84 15.41
C GLN A 223 -4.18 2.67 14.46
N SER A 224 -3.24 2.30 13.59
CA SER A 224 -3.32 1.11 12.72
C SER A 224 -2.90 -0.18 13.44
N GLY A 225 -2.59 -0.14 14.75
CA GLY A 225 -2.30 -1.31 15.57
C GLY A 225 -0.83 -1.67 15.66
N TRP A 226 0.08 -0.69 15.52
CA TRP A 226 1.51 -0.89 15.77
C TRP A 226 1.78 -1.33 17.22
N ARG A 227 2.71 -2.25 17.39
CA ARG A 227 3.14 -2.75 18.69
C ARG A 227 4.61 -2.42 18.89
N GLY A 228 4.88 -1.52 19.83
CA GLY A 228 6.21 -0.96 20.04
C GLY A 228 7.28 -1.94 20.57
N ASP A 229 6.86 -3.07 21.11
CA ASP A 229 7.72 -4.14 21.61
C ASP A 229 7.94 -5.27 20.60
N GLU A 230 7.22 -5.24 19.46
CA GLU A 230 7.33 -6.26 18.41
C GLU A 230 8.18 -5.76 17.23
N ARG A 231 8.89 -6.68 16.60
CA ARG A 231 9.51 -6.46 15.29
C ARG A 231 8.51 -6.78 14.17
N TRP A 232 8.84 -6.41 12.91
CA TRP A 232 8.00 -6.68 11.74
C TRP A 232 7.98 -8.16 11.33
N GLY A 233 9.10 -8.86 11.45
CA GLY A 233 9.30 -10.23 10.98
C GLY A 233 10.78 -10.63 10.98
N ARG A 234 11.10 -11.71 10.27
CA ARG A 234 12.47 -12.20 10.03
C ARG A 234 12.53 -13.09 8.82
N GLU A 235 13.69 -13.18 8.19
CA GLU A 235 13.98 -14.19 7.19
C GLU A 235 14.10 -15.57 7.86
N VAL A 236 13.58 -16.61 7.19
CA VAL A 236 13.51 -17.98 7.73
C VAL A 236 13.90 -19.00 6.67
N MET A 237 14.25 -20.21 7.13
CA MET A 237 14.36 -21.41 6.31
C MET A 237 13.13 -22.27 6.52
N LEU A 238 12.58 -22.74 5.41
CA LEU A 238 11.48 -23.71 5.41
C LEU A 238 12.06 -25.14 5.24
N PRO A 239 11.45 -26.15 5.87
CA PRO A 239 11.85 -27.54 5.65
C PRO A 239 11.56 -27.96 4.21
N SER A 240 12.25 -28.98 3.71
CA SER A 240 12.10 -29.46 2.32
C SER A 240 10.69 -29.98 1.99
N ASN A 241 9.96 -30.45 3.00
CA ASN A 241 8.59 -30.94 2.91
C ASN A 241 7.53 -29.89 3.32
N PHE A 242 7.87 -28.60 3.27
CA PHE A 242 6.95 -27.54 3.68
C PHE A 242 5.70 -27.50 2.79
N ASP A 243 4.54 -27.52 3.44
CA ASP A 243 3.27 -27.31 2.72
C ASP A 243 3.10 -25.83 2.37
N PHE A 244 3.36 -25.48 1.10
CA PHE A 244 3.24 -24.12 0.59
C PHE A 244 1.81 -23.57 0.62
N ALA A 245 0.78 -24.40 0.78
CA ALA A 245 -0.58 -23.93 1.02
C ALA A 245 -0.72 -23.15 2.35
N LEU A 246 0.18 -23.37 3.29
CA LEU A 246 0.27 -22.63 4.54
C LEU A 246 0.89 -21.24 4.38
N SER A 247 1.40 -20.88 3.19
CA SER A 247 1.98 -19.56 2.94
C SER A 247 0.90 -18.48 2.65
N GLY A 248 1.27 -17.24 2.95
CA GLY A 248 0.46 -16.04 2.73
C GLY A 248 -0.11 -15.45 4.03
N THR A 249 -0.42 -14.18 3.98
CA THR A 249 -0.83 -13.38 5.16
C THR A 249 -2.15 -13.82 5.79
N ARG A 250 -2.96 -14.64 5.10
CA ARG A 250 -4.22 -15.18 5.65
C ARG A 250 -4.02 -16.36 6.60
N VAL A 251 -2.97 -17.13 6.42
CA VAL A 251 -2.62 -18.22 7.32
C VAL A 251 -1.83 -17.62 8.49
N ARG A 252 -2.42 -17.67 9.67
CA ARG A 252 -1.86 -17.08 10.88
C ARG A 252 -1.85 -18.14 11.98
N LYS A 253 -0.66 -18.46 12.46
CA LYS A 253 -0.44 -19.47 13.48
C LYS A 253 0.48 -18.95 14.58
N PRO A 254 0.38 -19.49 15.82
CA PRO A 254 1.36 -19.26 16.87
C PRO A 254 2.79 -19.56 16.37
N LEU A 255 3.79 -18.89 16.97
CA LEU A 255 5.20 -19.16 16.65
C LEU A 255 5.60 -20.60 16.95
N GLU A 256 4.99 -21.21 17.98
CA GLU A 256 5.21 -22.60 18.35
C GLU A 256 4.82 -23.56 17.22
N ASP A 257 3.65 -23.38 16.61
CA ASP A 257 3.20 -24.18 15.46
C ASP A 257 4.17 -24.13 14.29
N TRP A 258 4.71 -22.92 13.98
CA TRP A 258 5.71 -22.76 12.92
C TRP A 258 7.00 -23.49 13.23
N ARG A 259 7.40 -23.49 14.50
CA ARG A 259 8.58 -24.24 14.98
C ARG A 259 8.37 -25.75 14.87
N GLU A 260 7.20 -26.26 15.25
CA GLU A 260 6.83 -27.68 15.10
C GLU A 260 6.77 -28.11 13.63
N LEU A 261 6.35 -27.22 12.74
CA LEU A 261 6.39 -27.42 11.29
C LEU A 261 7.82 -27.36 10.71
N GLY A 262 8.86 -27.21 11.53
CA GLY A 262 10.26 -27.24 11.12
C GLY A 262 10.78 -25.93 10.52
N VAL A 263 10.07 -24.81 10.71
CA VAL A 263 10.56 -23.50 10.28
C VAL A 263 11.68 -23.05 11.21
N LEU A 264 12.83 -22.68 10.62
CA LEU A 264 14.04 -22.24 11.34
C LEU A 264 14.38 -20.79 10.99
N GLN A 265 15.17 -20.14 11.85
CA GLN A 265 15.83 -18.89 11.48
C GLN A 265 16.79 -19.15 10.30
N VAL A 266 17.10 -18.12 9.52
CA VAL A 266 17.99 -18.25 8.36
C VAL A 266 19.39 -18.80 8.69
N ASN A 267 19.84 -18.63 9.94
CA ASN A 267 21.10 -19.18 10.45
C ASN A 267 21.00 -20.63 10.96
N GLY A 268 19.85 -21.30 10.76
CA GLY A 268 19.61 -22.68 11.19
C GLY A 268 19.15 -22.84 12.64
N ASN A 269 19.10 -21.78 13.42
CA ASN A 269 18.63 -21.86 14.81
C ASN A 269 17.10 -21.97 14.89
N SER A 270 16.60 -22.52 15.98
CA SER A 270 15.15 -22.54 16.28
C SER A 270 14.59 -21.11 16.38
N ILE A 271 13.33 -20.95 15.94
CA ILE A 271 12.60 -19.69 16.11
C ILE A 271 12.44 -19.44 17.62
N PRO A 272 12.73 -18.22 18.14
CA PRO A 272 12.43 -17.85 19.52
C PRO A 272 10.95 -18.00 19.84
N LEU A 273 10.64 -18.55 20.99
CA LEU A 273 9.27 -18.62 21.47
C LEU A 273 8.82 -17.25 22.01
N ALA A 274 7.67 -16.83 21.57
CA ALA A 274 6.95 -15.66 22.08
C ALA A 274 5.45 -15.88 21.89
N ASN A 275 4.64 -15.30 22.75
CA ASN A 275 3.17 -15.36 22.65
C ASN A 275 2.70 -14.42 21.54
N MET A 276 2.95 -14.80 20.29
CA MET A 276 2.56 -14.03 19.12
C MET A 276 2.26 -14.95 17.93
N ASN A 277 1.41 -14.46 17.05
CA ASN A 277 1.08 -15.14 15.80
C ASN A 277 1.92 -14.59 14.65
N ALA A 278 2.22 -15.48 13.71
CA ALA A 278 2.97 -15.17 12.51
C ALA A 278 2.32 -15.75 11.25
N SER A 279 2.78 -15.27 10.10
CA SER A 279 2.48 -15.83 8.78
C SER A 279 3.77 -16.02 8.00
N VAL A 280 3.85 -17.07 7.18
CA VAL A 280 4.96 -17.23 6.22
C VAL A 280 4.60 -16.53 4.92
N VAL A 281 5.46 -15.63 4.42
CA VAL A 281 5.30 -15.00 3.10
C VAL A 281 6.48 -15.30 2.21
N LEU A 282 6.18 -15.47 0.91
CA LEU A 282 7.10 -15.90 -0.14
C LEU A 282 7.07 -14.88 -1.28
N PRO A 283 7.82 -13.77 -1.19
CA PRO A 283 7.75 -12.69 -2.18
C PRO A 283 8.22 -13.10 -3.58
N ALA A 284 9.09 -14.13 -3.67
CA ALA A 284 9.63 -14.68 -4.90
C ALA A 284 9.32 -16.18 -5.08
N GLY A 285 8.20 -16.64 -4.52
CA GLY A 285 7.75 -18.03 -4.61
C GLY A 285 8.56 -19.02 -3.76
N ALA A 286 8.31 -20.31 -3.99
CA ALA A 286 8.87 -21.41 -3.20
C ALA A 286 10.40 -21.51 -3.23
N THR A 287 11.03 -21.06 -4.31
CA THR A 287 12.48 -21.09 -4.51
C THR A 287 13.19 -19.83 -4.03
N GLY A 288 12.44 -18.80 -3.69
CA GLY A 288 12.95 -17.52 -3.19
C GLY A 288 13.09 -17.46 -1.66
N PRO A 289 13.40 -16.27 -1.12
CA PRO A 289 13.47 -16.06 0.31
C PRO A 289 12.10 -16.23 0.96
N ALA A 290 12.09 -16.79 2.17
CA ALA A 290 10.91 -16.95 3.01
C ALA A 290 11.00 -16.05 4.24
N PHE A 291 9.89 -15.47 4.62
CA PHE A 291 9.82 -14.58 5.78
C PHE A 291 8.70 -15.00 6.73
N LEU A 292 9.00 -15.03 8.00
CA LEU A 292 8.03 -15.14 9.07
C LEU A 292 7.67 -13.73 9.53
N VAL A 293 6.43 -13.29 9.25
CA VAL A 293 5.99 -11.90 9.46
C VAL A 293 4.97 -11.80 10.59
N TYR A 294 5.04 -10.70 11.34
CA TYR A 294 4.29 -10.47 12.57
C TYR A 294 3.25 -9.36 12.43
N ASN A 295 2.76 -8.84 13.56
CA ASN A 295 1.72 -7.82 13.54
C ASN A 295 2.18 -6.52 12.85
N ASN A 296 3.39 -6.03 13.16
CA ASN A 296 3.88 -4.77 12.59
C ASN A 296 4.08 -4.81 11.07
N PHE A 297 4.37 -5.98 10.50
CA PHE A 297 4.31 -6.16 9.05
C PHE A 297 2.90 -5.91 8.49
N ARG A 298 1.86 -6.37 9.19
CA ARG A 298 0.46 -6.15 8.78
C ARG A 298 0.08 -4.67 8.88
N THR A 299 0.53 -4.00 9.94
CA THR A 299 0.36 -2.55 10.09
C THR A 299 1.04 -1.80 8.96
N THR A 300 2.25 -2.20 8.57
CA THR A 300 2.93 -1.64 7.39
C THR A 300 2.15 -1.88 6.10
N MET A 301 1.47 -3.03 5.96
CA MET A 301 0.59 -3.31 4.83
C MET A 301 -0.71 -2.47 4.83
N ILE A 302 -1.10 -1.84 5.95
CA ILE A 302 -2.20 -0.86 5.98
C ILE A 302 -1.73 0.46 5.38
N TYR A 303 -0.47 0.83 5.61
CA TYR A 303 0.14 2.01 4.99
C TYR A 303 0.25 1.84 3.47
N ASN A 304 0.83 0.74 3.04
CA ASN A 304 0.92 0.38 1.62
C ASN A 304 0.68 -1.14 1.47
N PRO A 305 -0.36 -1.59 0.73
CA PRO A 305 -0.76 -3.00 0.64
C PRO A 305 0.16 -3.86 -0.26
N SER A 306 1.44 -3.54 -0.30
CA SER A 306 2.48 -4.27 -1.03
C SER A 306 3.37 -5.08 -0.08
N THR A 307 3.44 -6.39 -0.31
CA THR A 307 4.36 -7.29 0.41
C THR A 307 5.81 -6.85 0.23
N PHE A 308 6.20 -6.41 -0.96
CA PHE A 308 7.56 -5.94 -1.25
C PHE A 308 7.88 -4.68 -0.45
N TYR A 309 6.94 -3.75 -0.39
CA TYR A 309 7.05 -2.54 0.40
C TYR A 309 7.26 -2.87 1.89
N ALA A 310 6.37 -3.67 2.47
CA ALA A 310 6.40 -3.97 3.89
C ALA A 310 7.67 -4.73 4.31
N LEU A 311 8.15 -5.67 3.48
CA LEU A 311 9.43 -6.36 3.70
C LEU A 311 10.62 -5.40 3.58
N THR A 312 10.57 -4.45 2.64
CA THR A 312 11.65 -3.48 2.42
C THR A 312 11.76 -2.48 3.56
N VAL A 313 10.62 -1.91 4.02
CA VAL A 313 10.59 -1.02 5.20
C VAL A 313 11.14 -1.75 6.43
N GLY A 314 10.68 -2.97 6.69
CA GLY A 314 11.15 -3.77 7.81
C GLY A 314 12.65 -4.10 7.72
N HIS A 315 13.12 -4.49 6.53
CA HIS A 315 14.52 -4.77 6.31
C HIS A 315 15.41 -3.54 6.49
N LEU A 316 15.00 -2.41 5.90
CA LEU A 316 15.74 -1.15 6.03
C LEU A 316 15.83 -0.70 7.49
N ALA A 317 14.74 -0.83 8.25
CA ALA A 317 14.72 -0.57 9.68
C ALA A 317 15.69 -1.49 10.47
N ASP A 318 15.72 -2.79 10.14
CA ASP A 318 16.69 -3.73 10.73
C ASP A 318 18.14 -3.36 10.37
N ARG A 319 18.38 -2.91 9.12
CA ARG A 319 19.70 -2.46 8.66
C ARG A 319 20.22 -1.23 9.42
N TYR A 320 19.36 -0.32 9.82
CA TYR A 320 19.74 0.83 10.67
C TYR A 320 20.23 0.40 12.06
N ASN A 321 19.78 -0.77 12.53
CA ASN A 321 20.20 -1.37 13.79
C ASN A 321 21.35 -2.40 13.62
N GLY A 322 22.03 -2.38 12.48
CA GLY A 322 23.20 -3.22 12.24
C GLY A 322 22.91 -4.68 11.87
N ALA A 323 21.65 -5.02 11.54
CA ALA A 323 21.35 -6.37 11.06
C ALA A 323 22.00 -6.65 9.69
N GLU A 324 22.29 -7.91 9.41
CA GLU A 324 22.84 -8.34 8.13
C GLU A 324 21.83 -8.23 6.98
N PRO A 325 22.28 -8.15 5.71
CA PRO A 325 21.42 -8.26 4.54
C PRO A 325 20.60 -9.55 4.56
N PHE A 326 19.51 -9.59 3.81
CA PHE A 326 18.82 -10.84 3.52
C PHE A 326 19.79 -11.84 2.87
N GLN A 327 19.79 -13.08 3.36
CA GLN A 327 20.81 -14.08 2.99
C GLN A 327 20.40 -14.95 1.81
N ARG A 328 19.09 -15.04 1.51
CA ARG A 328 18.54 -15.93 0.48
C ARG A 328 17.97 -15.20 -0.73
N MET A 329 18.41 -13.97 -0.94
CA MET A 329 18.03 -13.21 -2.14
C MET A 329 18.57 -13.91 -3.39
N ARG A 330 17.82 -13.78 -4.48
CA ARG A 330 18.17 -14.41 -5.77
C ARG A 330 18.50 -13.34 -6.80
N ASP A 331 19.67 -13.45 -7.42
CA ASP A 331 20.10 -12.56 -8.51
C ASP A 331 19.55 -12.99 -9.88
N ASP A 332 19.12 -14.27 -10.00
CA ASP A 332 18.58 -14.90 -11.21
C ASP A 332 17.04 -14.82 -11.32
N GLU A 333 16.39 -14.08 -10.43
CA GLU A 333 14.94 -13.88 -10.45
C GLU A 333 14.52 -13.09 -11.70
N GLN A 334 13.64 -13.67 -12.51
CA GLN A 334 13.12 -13.02 -13.72
C GLN A 334 11.73 -12.45 -13.47
N ALA A 335 11.56 -11.18 -13.82
CA ALA A 335 10.25 -10.55 -13.79
C ALA A 335 9.36 -11.12 -14.88
N ILE A 336 8.08 -11.29 -14.56
CA ILE A 336 7.03 -11.56 -15.52
C ILE A 336 6.32 -10.25 -15.89
N SER A 337 6.19 -9.95 -17.18
CA SER A 337 5.56 -8.71 -17.64
C SER A 337 4.04 -8.74 -17.50
N VAL A 338 3.41 -7.57 -17.53
CA VAL A 338 1.94 -7.44 -17.52
C VAL A 338 1.29 -8.25 -18.65
N ALA A 339 1.89 -8.26 -19.85
CA ALA A 339 1.41 -9.04 -20.98
C ALA A 339 1.49 -10.55 -20.71
N GLU A 340 2.60 -11.02 -20.15
CA GLU A 340 2.80 -12.42 -19.78
C GLU A 340 1.88 -12.85 -18.62
N VAL A 341 1.61 -11.97 -17.65
CA VAL A 341 0.60 -12.25 -16.62
C VAL A 341 -0.79 -12.41 -17.23
N ARG A 342 -1.16 -11.54 -18.19
CA ARG A 342 -2.43 -11.66 -18.90
C ARG A 342 -2.52 -12.97 -19.68
N GLU A 343 -1.48 -13.33 -20.41
CA GLU A 343 -1.38 -14.63 -21.11
C GLU A 343 -1.53 -15.81 -20.11
N LEU A 344 -0.84 -15.76 -18.98
CA LEU A 344 -0.97 -16.77 -17.95
C LEU A 344 -2.41 -16.90 -17.44
N GLN A 345 -3.11 -15.77 -17.22
CA GLN A 345 -4.52 -15.76 -16.82
C GLN A 345 -5.42 -16.40 -17.89
N GLU A 346 -5.22 -16.06 -19.17
CA GLU A 346 -5.96 -16.64 -20.30
C GLU A 346 -5.75 -18.15 -20.41
N LEU A 347 -4.51 -18.61 -20.30
CA LEU A 347 -4.16 -20.02 -20.34
C LEU A 347 -4.74 -20.78 -19.15
N LEU A 348 -4.65 -20.26 -17.94
CA LEU A 348 -5.26 -20.87 -16.75
C LEU A 348 -6.77 -20.99 -16.91
N ASN A 349 -7.46 -19.95 -17.40
CA ASN A 349 -8.90 -19.97 -17.65
C ASN A 349 -9.27 -21.03 -18.70
N SER A 350 -8.50 -21.17 -19.78
CA SER A 350 -8.74 -22.19 -20.82
C SER A 350 -8.57 -23.63 -20.32
N LEU A 351 -7.71 -23.82 -19.30
CA LEU A 351 -7.48 -25.11 -18.63
C LEU A 351 -8.47 -25.37 -17.49
N GLY A 352 -9.46 -24.49 -17.27
CA GLY A 352 -10.51 -24.62 -16.25
C GLY A 352 -10.13 -24.10 -14.86
N PHE A 353 -9.02 -23.36 -14.74
CA PHE A 353 -8.63 -22.69 -13.49
C PHE A 353 -9.06 -21.22 -13.52
N SER A 354 -10.12 -20.86 -12.79
CA SER A 354 -10.71 -19.52 -12.81
C SER A 354 -9.77 -18.46 -12.22
N SER A 355 -9.00 -17.77 -13.06
CA SER A 355 -8.10 -16.68 -12.68
C SER A 355 -8.76 -15.29 -12.62
N GLY A 356 -10.04 -15.20 -13.00
CA GLY A 356 -10.77 -13.96 -13.21
C GLY A 356 -10.59 -13.41 -14.63
N THR A 357 -10.95 -12.14 -14.82
CA THR A 357 -10.71 -11.43 -16.07
C THR A 357 -9.20 -11.25 -16.29
N PRO A 358 -8.68 -11.58 -17.49
CA PRO A 358 -7.26 -11.39 -17.80
C PRO A 358 -6.89 -9.88 -17.87
N ASP A 359 -6.49 -9.32 -16.75
CA ASP A 359 -6.14 -7.90 -16.59
C ASP A 359 -4.63 -7.64 -16.49
N GLY A 360 -3.82 -8.71 -16.46
CA GLY A 360 -2.38 -8.62 -16.31
C GLY A 360 -1.93 -8.34 -14.86
N ARG A 361 -2.82 -8.49 -13.87
CA ARG A 361 -2.51 -8.27 -12.44
C ARG A 361 -2.57 -9.57 -11.65
N VAL A 362 -1.53 -9.84 -10.86
CA VAL A 362 -1.50 -11.02 -10.00
C VAL A 362 -2.30 -10.77 -8.73
N GLY A 363 -3.63 -10.74 -8.86
CA GLY A 363 -4.58 -10.57 -7.79
C GLY A 363 -4.86 -11.88 -7.02
N ARG A 364 -5.86 -11.82 -6.14
CA ARG A 364 -6.27 -12.97 -5.32
C ARG A 364 -6.79 -14.15 -6.16
N GLN A 365 -7.61 -13.88 -7.17
CA GLN A 365 -8.17 -14.93 -8.05
C GLN A 365 -7.05 -15.59 -8.86
N THR A 366 -6.15 -14.80 -9.45
CA THR A 366 -4.99 -15.30 -10.19
C THR A 366 -4.12 -16.20 -9.32
N ARG A 367 -3.76 -15.77 -8.08
CA ARG A 367 -3.00 -16.62 -7.15
C ARG A 367 -3.72 -17.90 -6.77
N SER A 368 -5.04 -17.86 -6.64
CA SER A 368 -5.87 -19.04 -6.33
C SER A 368 -5.86 -20.03 -7.49
N ALA A 369 -6.01 -19.54 -8.72
CA ALA A 369 -5.95 -20.34 -9.94
C ALA A 369 -4.57 -21.00 -10.14
N ILE A 370 -3.48 -20.22 -9.92
CA ILE A 370 -2.11 -20.75 -9.94
C ILE A 370 -1.95 -21.88 -8.94
N ARG A 371 -2.38 -21.71 -7.68
CA ARG A 371 -2.29 -22.76 -6.66
C ARG A 371 -3.10 -24.01 -7.04
N ALA A 372 -4.28 -23.85 -7.61
CA ALA A 372 -5.08 -24.97 -8.08
C ALA A 372 -4.38 -25.73 -9.23
N TYR A 373 -3.79 -25.02 -10.17
CA TYR A 373 -2.97 -25.60 -11.24
C TYR A 373 -1.73 -26.32 -10.66
N GLN A 374 -0.96 -25.64 -9.80
CA GLN A 374 0.23 -26.20 -9.18
C GLN A 374 -0.09 -27.50 -8.42
N LYS A 375 -1.19 -27.50 -7.66
CA LYS A 375 -1.65 -28.71 -6.95
C LYS A 375 -1.98 -29.86 -7.90
N LYS A 376 -2.61 -29.57 -9.05
CA LYS A 376 -2.95 -30.59 -10.05
C LYS A 376 -1.70 -31.17 -10.73
N GLN A 377 -0.63 -30.38 -10.83
CA GLN A 377 0.64 -30.77 -11.45
C GLN A 377 1.70 -31.25 -10.45
N ASP A 378 1.31 -31.47 -9.18
CA ASP A 378 2.23 -31.84 -8.08
C ASP A 378 3.44 -30.90 -7.93
N LEU A 379 3.20 -29.58 -8.17
CA LEU A 379 4.17 -28.49 -8.00
C LEU A 379 3.98 -27.82 -6.63
N PRO A 380 5.03 -27.10 -6.12
CA PRO A 380 4.88 -26.28 -4.93
C PRO A 380 3.72 -25.29 -5.06
N THR A 381 2.73 -25.39 -4.16
CA THR A 381 1.45 -24.63 -4.23
C THR A 381 1.59 -23.21 -3.66
N ASP A 382 2.61 -22.45 -4.08
CA ASP A 382 2.92 -21.12 -3.58
C ASP A 382 2.04 -20.00 -4.16
N GLY A 383 1.42 -20.22 -5.31
CA GLY A 383 0.61 -19.24 -6.01
C GLY A 383 1.43 -18.10 -6.65
N TYR A 384 2.72 -18.31 -6.86
CA TYR A 384 3.61 -17.33 -7.46
C TYR A 384 3.57 -17.39 -8.99
N ALA A 385 3.35 -16.24 -9.64
CA ALA A 385 3.41 -16.11 -11.09
C ALA A 385 4.88 -15.91 -11.52
N SER A 386 5.47 -16.93 -12.13
CA SER A 386 6.85 -16.89 -12.65
C SER A 386 6.88 -17.20 -14.14
N SER A 387 7.99 -16.81 -14.81
CA SER A 387 8.25 -17.20 -16.20
C SER A 387 8.26 -18.72 -16.38
N GLN A 388 8.86 -19.45 -15.44
CA GLN A 388 8.89 -20.92 -15.44
C GLN A 388 7.49 -21.53 -15.35
N LEU A 389 6.61 -20.95 -14.53
CA LEU A 389 5.21 -21.39 -14.45
C LEU A 389 4.49 -21.13 -15.78
N LEU A 390 4.67 -19.96 -16.38
CA LEU A 390 4.09 -19.61 -17.68
C LEU A 390 4.53 -20.60 -18.77
N ASP A 391 5.82 -20.92 -18.82
CA ASP A 391 6.35 -21.90 -19.79
C ASP A 391 5.77 -23.30 -19.57
N ALA A 392 5.62 -23.73 -18.32
CA ALA A 392 4.98 -25.00 -17.99
C ALA A 392 3.48 -25.04 -18.41
N VAL A 393 2.77 -23.92 -18.27
CA VAL A 393 1.36 -23.83 -18.69
C VAL A 393 1.25 -23.78 -20.23
N ARG A 394 2.16 -23.06 -20.92
CA ARG A 394 2.25 -23.02 -22.40
C ARG A 394 2.44 -24.42 -22.99
N ALA A 395 3.26 -25.27 -22.35
CA ALA A 395 3.55 -26.62 -22.82
C ALA A 395 2.36 -27.58 -22.80
N LEU A 396 1.25 -27.23 -22.15
CA LEU A 396 0.01 -28.02 -22.11
C LEU A 396 -1.00 -27.64 -23.21
N ARG A 397 -0.67 -26.65 -24.04
CA ARG A 397 -1.50 -26.20 -25.14
C ARG A 397 -1.10 -26.92 -26.43
#